data_03084b508104db1c69f1276928f773f2
#
_entry.id   03084b508104db1c69f1276928f773f2
#
_cell.length_a   1.000
_cell.length_b   1.000
_cell.length_c   1.000
_cell.angle_alpha   90.00
_cell.angle_beta   90.00
_cell.angle_gamma   90.00
#
_symmetry.space_group_name_H-M   'P 1'
#
loop_
_entity.id
_entity.type
_entity.pdbx_description
1 polymer ?
#
loop_
_entity_poly.entity_id
_entity_poly.type
_entity_poly.pdbx_seq_one_letter_code
_entity_poly.pdbx_strand_id
1 'polypeptide(L)'
;STKMVLANCFDDKGTPSVLPNDYQGQLNLVKSLIAKGHQRIAYLSLSTHLPATTRRIDGYKYALAEAALDFDPSLLVPAEVDVGDGDAGVQLLWDAIDRVMSLPQPPTVICFGNDRMAMRAYGILRSRGIALPDDLSVAGYDGHRMITDTLYPTLASAELPYAAIGIRATELLLGMINGTA
;
A
#
# COMPACT_ATOMS: atom_id res chain seq x y z
N SER A 1 -7.91 32.47 16.76
CA SER A 1 -7.96 31.01 16.84
C SER A 1 -6.67 30.42 16.26
N THR A 2 -6.22 29.31 16.81
CA THR A 2 -5.03 28.59 16.30
C THR A 2 -5.28 28.15 14.86
N LYS A 3 -4.36 28.47 13.96
CA LYS A 3 -4.39 27.96 12.58
C LYS A 3 -3.75 26.57 12.55
N MET A 4 -4.37 25.64 11.87
CA MET A 4 -3.91 24.26 11.77
C MET A 4 -4.20 23.70 10.38
N VAL A 5 -3.28 22.88 9.86
CA VAL A 5 -3.43 22.09 8.64
C VAL A 5 -2.98 20.66 8.95
N LEU A 6 -3.76 19.69 8.54
CA LEU A 6 -3.44 18.27 8.69
C LEU A 6 -2.68 17.79 7.45
N ALA A 7 -1.64 16.97 7.65
CA ALA A 7 -0.84 16.38 6.58
C ALA A 7 -0.94 14.86 6.61
N ASN A 8 -1.31 14.24 5.50
CA ASN A 8 -1.53 12.79 5.36
C ASN A 8 -2.60 12.21 6.29
N CYS A 9 -3.45 13.04 6.84
CA CYS A 9 -4.62 12.67 7.66
C CYS A 9 -5.69 13.75 7.55
N PHE A 10 -6.89 13.43 8.02
CA PHE A 10 -8.00 14.38 8.13
C PHE A 10 -8.83 14.07 9.39
N ASP A 11 -9.67 14.99 9.78
CA ASP A 11 -10.63 14.84 10.86
C ASP A 11 -12.08 15.09 10.37
N ASP A 12 -13.04 14.86 11.25
CA ASP A 12 -14.46 15.10 11.01
C ASP A 12 -14.88 16.55 11.33
N LYS A 13 -13.93 17.40 11.75
CA LYS A 13 -14.16 18.80 12.14
C LYS A 13 -14.00 19.78 10.98
N GLY A 14 -13.63 19.29 9.78
CA GLY A 14 -13.38 20.12 8.61
C GLY A 14 -12.06 20.89 8.70
N THR A 15 -11.10 20.44 9.48
CA THR A 15 -9.75 21.04 9.50
C THR A 15 -9.11 20.90 8.10
N PRO A 16 -8.56 21.98 7.53
CA PRO A 16 -7.87 21.90 6.26
C PRO A 16 -6.81 20.79 6.25
N SER A 17 -6.79 19.98 5.20
CA SER A 17 -5.90 18.82 5.11
C SER A 17 -5.28 18.68 3.73
N VAL A 18 -4.07 18.13 3.68
CA VAL A 18 -3.36 17.76 2.44
C VAL A 18 -3.16 16.25 2.45
N LEU A 19 -3.75 15.58 1.47
CA LEU A 19 -3.76 14.13 1.37
C LEU A 19 -3.07 13.67 0.08
N PRO A 20 -2.42 12.49 0.07
CA PRO A 20 -1.98 11.85 -1.16
C PRO A 20 -3.18 11.37 -1.99
N ASN A 21 -2.97 11.20 -3.29
CA ASN A 21 -3.94 10.54 -4.14
C ASN A 21 -3.75 9.02 -4.07
N ASP A 22 -4.25 8.42 -3.00
CA ASP A 22 -4.15 6.98 -2.73
C ASP A 22 -4.74 6.11 -3.83
N TYR A 23 -5.85 6.55 -4.43
CA TYR A 23 -6.46 5.86 -5.56
C TYR A 23 -5.49 5.78 -6.74
N GLN A 24 -4.94 6.92 -7.15
CA GLN A 24 -4.03 6.98 -8.30
C GLN A 24 -2.71 6.26 -8.04
N GLY A 25 -2.19 6.36 -6.81
CA GLY A 25 -0.96 5.65 -6.42
C GLY A 25 -1.09 4.14 -6.59
N GLN A 26 -2.17 3.56 -6.07
CA GLN A 26 -2.42 2.11 -6.18
C GLN A 26 -2.76 1.71 -7.63
N LEU A 27 -3.55 2.53 -8.34
CA LEU A 27 -3.85 2.33 -9.75
C LEU A 27 -2.57 2.21 -10.58
N ASN A 28 -1.65 3.16 -10.43
CA ASN A 28 -0.39 3.18 -11.16
C ASN A 28 0.51 1.99 -10.82
N LEU A 29 0.58 1.61 -9.54
CA LEU A 29 1.33 0.43 -9.11
C LEU A 29 0.81 -0.82 -9.80
N VAL A 30 -0.49 -1.09 -9.73
CA VAL A 30 -1.09 -2.29 -10.31
C VAL A 30 -0.96 -2.29 -11.84
N LYS A 31 -1.17 -1.15 -12.50
CA LYS A 31 -0.92 -1.03 -13.97
C LYS A 31 0.52 -1.36 -14.33
N SER A 32 1.49 -0.95 -13.53
CA SER A 32 2.90 -1.28 -13.78
C SER A 32 3.18 -2.77 -13.66
N LEU A 33 2.51 -3.47 -12.74
CA LEU A 33 2.62 -4.92 -12.57
C LEU A 33 1.96 -5.67 -13.74
N ILE A 34 0.78 -5.21 -14.16
CA ILE A 34 0.09 -5.77 -15.35
C ILE A 34 0.95 -5.60 -16.60
N ALA A 35 1.57 -4.43 -16.79
CA ALA A 35 2.48 -4.18 -17.91
C ALA A 35 3.71 -5.09 -17.92
N LYS A 36 4.07 -5.67 -16.76
CA LYS A 36 5.13 -6.68 -16.61
C LYS A 36 4.64 -8.12 -16.80
N GLY A 37 3.35 -8.31 -17.12
CA GLY A 37 2.77 -9.61 -17.41
C GLY A 37 2.02 -10.28 -16.27
N HIS A 38 1.92 -9.63 -15.09
CA HIS A 38 1.14 -10.17 -14.00
C HIS A 38 -0.36 -10.06 -14.29
N GLN A 39 -1.08 -11.20 -14.22
CA GLN A 39 -2.52 -11.26 -14.41
C GLN A 39 -3.26 -11.63 -13.12
N ARG A 40 -2.60 -12.39 -12.22
CA ARG A 40 -3.14 -12.73 -10.90
C ARG A 40 -2.34 -11.99 -9.84
N ILE A 41 -2.93 -10.92 -9.33
CA ILE A 41 -2.31 -9.97 -8.42
C ILE A 41 -3.06 -10.03 -7.10
N ALA A 42 -2.42 -10.48 -6.02
CA ALA A 42 -3.01 -10.39 -4.69
C ALA A 42 -2.76 -9.01 -4.08
N TYR A 43 -3.69 -8.56 -3.26
CA TYR A 43 -3.52 -7.35 -2.46
C TYR A 43 -3.82 -7.65 -0.99
N LEU A 44 -2.77 -7.66 -0.16
CA LEU A 44 -2.86 -7.75 1.28
C LEU A 44 -2.90 -6.33 1.84
N SER A 45 -4.11 -5.85 2.13
CA SER A 45 -4.37 -4.44 2.43
C SER A 45 -4.17 -4.12 3.91
N LEU A 46 -4.03 -2.85 4.22
CA LEU A 46 -4.22 -2.31 5.57
C LEU A 46 -5.70 -2.43 5.97
N SER A 47 -6.03 -2.03 7.21
CA SER A 47 -7.40 -2.01 7.71
C SER A 47 -8.33 -1.23 6.79
N THR A 48 -9.48 -1.82 6.49
CA THR A 48 -10.52 -1.19 5.68
C THR A 48 -11.25 -0.03 6.39
N HIS A 49 -11.00 0.14 7.69
CA HIS A 49 -11.48 1.33 8.43
C HIS A 49 -10.71 2.60 8.05
N LEU A 50 -9.54 2.47 7.42
CA LEU A 50 -8.77 3.61 6.94
C LEU A 50 -9.28 4.08 5.57
N PRO A 51 -9.71 5.34 5.41
CA PRO A 51 -10.18 5.85 4.12
C PRO A 51 -9.14 5.76 2.99
N ALA A 52 -7.85 5.84 3.33
CA ALA A 52 -6.76 5.62 2.38
C ALA A 52 -6.81 4.20 1.80
N THR A 53 -7.04 3.20 2.65
CA THR A 53 -7.15 1.79 2.22
C THR A 53 -8.29 1.58 1.25
N THR A 54 -9.48 2.15 1.51
CA THR A 54 -10.63 2.07 0.60
C THR A 54 -10.28 2.64 -0.77
N ARG A 55 -9.67 3.84 -0.80
CA ARG A 55 -9.24 4.46 -2.07
C ARG A 55 -8.21 3.62 -2.83
N ARG A 56 -7.26 2.99 -2.12
CA ARG A 56 -6.28 2.07 -2.74
C ARG A 56 -6.96 0.82 -3.28
N ILE A 57 -7.92 0.24 -2.57
CA ILE A 57 -8.70 -0.91 -3.05
C ILE A 57 -9.46 -0.55 -4.34
N ASP A 58 -10.06 0.65 -4.39
CA ASP A 58 -10.75 1.12 -5.59
C ASP A 58 -9.79 1.29 -6.77
N GLY A 59 -8.60 1.85 -6.54
CA GLY A 59 -7.55 1.94 -7.55
C GLY A 59 -7.06 0.58 -8.06
N TYR A 60 -6.89 -0.39 -7.16
CA TYR A 60 -6.55 -1.77 -7.51
C TYR A 60 -7.61 -2.42 -8.40
N LYS A 61 -8.89 -2.34 -7.99
CA LYS A 61 -10.01 -2.90 -8.77
C LYS A 61 -10.15 -2.25 -10.15
N TYR A 62 -9.99 -0.93 -10.20
CA TYR A 62 -10.06 -0.20 -11.46
C TYR A 62 -8.94 -0.59 -12.43
N ALA A 63 -7.70 -0.76 -11.92
CA ALA A 63 -6.58 -1.21 -12.75
C ALA A 63 -6.82 -2.58 -13.40
N LEU A 64 -7.40 -3.53 -12.64
CA LEU A 64 -7.78 -4.84 -13.17
C LEU A 64 -8.86 -4.70 -14.25
N ALA A 65 -9.92 -3.95 -13.97
CA ALA A 65 -11.02 -3.75 -14.91
C ALA A 65 -10.56 -3.06 -16.22
N GLU A 66 -9.69 -2.06 -16.14
CA GLU A 66 -9.12 -1.38 -17.31
C GLU A 66 -8.31 -2.34 -18.20
N ALA A 67 -7.66 -3.34 -17.58
CA ALA A 67 -6.90 -4.36 -18.27
C ALA A 67 -7.74 -5.60 -18.70
N ALA A 68 -9.06 -5.54 -18.51
CA ALA A 68 -9.98 -6.67 -18.74
C ALA A 68 -9.60 -7.94 -17.94
N LEU A 69 -9.04 -7.75 -16.75
CA LEU A 69 -8.76 -8.83 -15.78
C LEU A 69 -9.90 -8.93 -14.76
N ASP A 70 -10.34 -10.15 -14.50
CA ASP A 70 -11.40 -10.38 -13.52
C ASP A 70 -10.91 -10.10 -12.08
N PHE A 71 -11.73 -9.39 -11.32
CA PHE A 71 -11.51 -9.22 -9.89
C PHE A 71 -11.89 -10.51 -9.13
N ASP A 72 -10.90 -11.14 -8.52
CA ASP A 72 -11.08 -12.31 -7.65
C ASP A 72 -11.06 -11.86 -6.17
N PRO A 73 -12.20 -11.89 -5.46
CA PRO A 73 -12.25 -11.46 -4.05
C PRO A 73 -11.32 -12.25 -3.12
N SER A 74 -10.93 -13.48 -3.50
CA SER A 74 -10.01 -14.30 -2.70
C SER A 74 -8.58 -13.76 -2.68
N LEU A 75 -8.23 -12.89 -3.63
CA LEU A 75 -6.92 -12.22 -3.74
C LEU A 75 -6.87 -10.88 -2.98
N LEU A 76 -7.97 -10.41 -2.41
CA LEU A 76 -8.00 -9.22 -1.57
C LEU A 76 -8.18 -9.62 -0.10
N VAL A 77 -7.12 -9.48 0.70
CA VAL A 77 -7.13 -9.93 2.10
C VAL A 77 -6.63 -8.79 3.00
N PRO A 78 -7.45 -8.31 3.95
CA PRO A 78 -6.98 -7.42 5.01
C PRO A 78 -5.94 -8.15 5.88
N ALA A 79 -4.76 -7.57 6.03
CA ALA A 79 -3.64 -8.20 6.75
C ALA A 79 -2.80 -7.16 7.49
N GLU A 80 -3.42 -6.08 7.95
CA GLU A 80 -2.73 -5.03 8.69
C GLU A 80 -2.15 -5.56 9.98
N VAL A 81 -0.92 -5.15 10.23
CA VAL A 81 -0.17 -5.45 11.43
C VAL A 81 0.22 -4.13 12.08
N ASP A 82 -0.38 -3.84 13.22
CA ASP A 82 -0.04 -2.66 14.00
C ASP A 82 1.34 -2.81 14.70
N VAL A 83 1.98 -1.65 14.96
CA VAL A 83 3.32 -1.57 15.61
C VAL A 83 3.19 -1.99 17.08
N GLY A 84 2.35 -2.72 17.54
CA GLY A 84 2.21 -3.16 18.93
C GLY A 84 1.83 -4.63 19.03
N ASP A 85 1.46 -5.23 17.88
CA ASP A 85 0.88 -6.56 17.87
C ASP A 85 1.89 -7.71 18.07
N GLY A 86 3.20 -7.39 18.06
CA GLY A 86 4.25 -8.37 18.28
C GLY A 86 4.07 -9.62 17.41
N ASP A 87 4.10 -10.79 18.04
CA ASP A 87 3.98 -12.08 17.36
C ASP A 87 2.59 -12.29 16.73
N ALA A 88 1.51 -11.74 17.32
CA ALA A 88 0.17 -11.87 16.78
C ALA A 88 0.01 -11.20 15.42
N GLY A 89 0.62 -10.04 15.25
CA GLY A 89 0.60 -9.35 13.97
C GLY A 89 1.42 -10.06 12.88
N VAL A 90 2.54 -10.69 13.27
CA VAL A 90 3.32 -11.53 12.36
C VAL A 90 2.49 -12.74 11.92
N GLN A 91 1.77 -13.37 12.84
CA GLN A 91 0.93 -14.53 12.54
C GLN A 91 -0.22 -14.15 11.58
N LEU A 92 -0.86 -13.00 11.79
CA LEU A 92 -1.92 -12.52 10.89
C LEU A 92 -1.41 -12.36 9.45
N LEU A 93 -0.22 -11.75 9.29
CA LEU A 93 0.38 -11.59 7.97
C LEU A 93 0.77 -12.94 7.37
N TRP A 94 1.29 -13.86 8.19
CA TRP A 94 1.62 -15.22 7.79
C TRP A 94 0.38 -15.95 7.26
N ASP A 95 -0.71 -15.94 8.01
CA ASP A 95 -1.98 -16.59 7.63
C ASP A 95 -2.56 -15.99 6.34
N ALA A 96 -2.45 -14.67 6.16
CA ALA A 96 -2.91 -14.01 4.96
C ALA A 96 -2.09 -14.42 3.72
N ILE A 97 -0.77 -14.54 3.86
CA ILE A 97 0.12 -15.05 2.80
C ILE A 97 -0.24 -16.50 2.48
N ASP A 98 -0.40 -17.36 3.50
CA ASP A 98 -0.80 -18.76 3.30
C ASP A 98 -2.10 -18.88 2.56
N ARG A 99 -3.08 -18.07 2.93
CA ARG A 99 -4.39 -18.08 2.30
C ARG A 99 -4.30 -17.82 0.79
N VAL A 100 -3.57 -16.80 0.36
CA VAL A 100 -3.49 -16.48 -1.08
C VAL A 100 -2.59 -17.44 -1.84
N MET A 101 -1.53 -17.95 -1.22
CA MET A 101 -0.60 -18.90 -1.84
C MET A 101 -1.17 -20.32 -1.95
N SER A 102 -2.18 -20.67 -1.12
CA SER A 102 -2.85 -21.98 -1.15
C SER A 102 -4.04 -22.04 -2.11
N LEU A 103 -4.33 -20.97 -2.83
CA LEU A 103 -5.39 -20.97 -3.84
C LEU A 103 -5.06 -21.96 -4.98
N PRO A 104 -6.05 -22.56 -5.64
CA PRO A 104 -5.83 -23.46 -6.79
C PRO A 104 -5.02 -22.81 -7.92
N GLN A 105 -5.14 -21.49 -8.04
CA GLN A 105 -4.33 -20.65 -8.90
C GLN A 105 -3.76 -19.52 -8.02
N PRO A 106 -2.56 -19.68 -7.48
CA PRO A 106 -1.95 -18.67 -6.62
C PRO A 106 -1.60 -17.40 -7.41
N PRO A 107 -1.43 -16.25 -6.73
CA PRO A 107 -0.98 -15.02 -7.37
C PRO A 107 0.47 -15.14 -7.84
N THR A 108 0.83 -14.39 -8.87
CA THR A 108 2.22 -14.24 -9.33
C THR A 108 2.92 -13.03 -8.73
N VAL A 109 2.16 -12.16 -8.09
CA VAL A 109 2.66 -11.02 -7.33
C VAL A 109 1.71 -10.71 -6.17
N ILE A 110 2.29 -10.32 -5.04
CA ILE A 110 1.54 -9.81 -3.88
C ILE A 110 1.89 -8.34 -3.68
N CYS A 111 0.86 -7.48 -3.74
CA CYS A 111 0.93 -6.10 -3.27
C CYS A 111 0.63 -6.07 -1.77
N PHE A 112 1.46 -5.39 -1.01
CA PHE A 112 1.24 -5.17 0.43
C PHE A 112 0.77 -3.75 0.68
N GLY A 113 -0.04 -3.57 1.72
CA GLY A 113 -0.63 -2.28 2.10
C GLY A 113 0.41 -1.21 2.44
N ASN A 114 1.62 -1.61 2.86
CA ASN A 114 2.77 -0.73 3.03
C ASN A 114 4.10 -1.49 2.93
N ASP A 115 5.21 -0.74 2.87
CA ASP A 115 6.55 -1.30 2.74
C ASP A 115 6.98 -2.12 3.97
N ARG A 116 6.47 -1.80 5.16
CA ARG A 116 6.79 -2.57 6.39
C ARG A 116 6.16 -3.96 6.36
N MET A 117 4.94 -4.08 5.84
CA MET A 117 4.32 -5.39 5.62
C MET A 117 5.11 -6.19 4.58
N ALA A 118 5.48 -5.56 3.47
CA ALA A 118 6.31 -6.18 2.44
C ALA A 118 7.65 -6.67 3.00
N MET A 119 8.34 -5.86 3.80
CA MET A 119 9.60 -6.23 4.45
C MET A 119 9.46 -7.49 5.33
N ARG A 120 8.41 -7.56 6.14
CA ARG A 120 8.12 -8.76 6.95
C ARG A 120 7.82 -9.96 6.08
N ALA A 121 7.06 -9.76 4.99
CA ALA A 121 6.73 -10.81 4.04
C ALA A 121 7.96 -11.43 3.37
N TYR A 122 9.03 -10.68 3.11
CA TYR A 122 10.29 -11.24 2.60
C TYR A 122 10.85 -12.34 3.51
N GLY A 123 10.83 -12.13 4.81
CA GLY A 123 11.25 -13.16 5.79
C GLY A 123 10.35 -14.39 5.75
N ILE A 124 9.02 -14.19 5.76
CA ILE A 124 8.03 -15.25 5.72
C ILE A 124 8.14 -16.08 4.44
N LEU A 125 8.20 -15.44 3.29
CA LEU A 125 8.26 -16.12 1.98
C LEU A 125 9.55 -16.93 1.84
N ARG A 126 10.69 -16.36 2.24
CA ARG A 126 11.98 -17.05 2.22
C ARG A 126 12.04 -18.24 3.17
N SER A 127 11.45 -18.15 4.35
CA SER A 127 11.39 -19.29 5.28
C SER A 127 10.63 -20.48 4.71
N ARG A 128 9.84 -20.27 3.66
CA ARG A 128 9.10 -21.29 2.90
C ARG A 128 9.81 -21.75 1.63
N GLY A 129 11.00 -21.25 1.38
CA GLY A 129 11.77 -21.59 0.18
C GLY A 129 11.25 -20.90 -1.09
N ILE A 130 10.40 -19.89 -0.98
CA ILE A 130 9.89 -19.12 -2.13
C ILE A 130 10.98 -18.13 -2.57
N ALA A 131 11.44 -18.29 -3.80
CA ALA A 131 12.44 -17.41 -4.39
C ALA A 131 11.78 -16.10 -4.89
N LEU A 132 12.37 -14.97 -4.50
CA LEU A 132 11.92 -13.65 -4.94
C LEU A 132 12.96 -13.06 -5.90
N PRO A 133 12.59 -12.57 -7.09
CA PRO A 133 11.21 -12.48 -7.63
C PRO A 133 10.80 -13.71 -8.48
N ASP A 134 11.61 -14.76 -8.57
CA ASP A 134 11.49 -15.82 -9.57
C ASP A 134 10.21 -16.66 -9.40
N ASP A 135 9.87 -17.04 -8.17
CA ASP A 135 8.62 -17.77 -7.88
C ASP A 135 7.46 -16.83 -7.61
N LEU A 136 7.74 -15.67 -6.99
CA LEU A 136 6.72 -14.69 -6.59
C LEU A 136 7.33 -13.29 -6.57
N SER A 137 6.67 -12.35 -7.22
CA SER A 137 6.99 -10.92 -7.09
C SER A 137 6.33 -10.30 -5.87
N VAL A 138 6.95 -9.27 -5.31
CA VAL A 138 6.44 -8.51 -4.16
C VAL A 138 6.45 -7.03 -4.49
N ALA A 139 5.38 -6.33 -4.12
CA ALA A 139 5.28 -4.89 -4.23
C ALA A 139 4.77 -4.27 -2.91
N GLY A 140 5.26 -3.10 -2.56
CA GLY A 140 4.87 -2.33 -1.39
C GLY A 140 4.18 -1.03 -1.73
N TYR A 141 3.97 -0.23 -0.69
CA TYR A 141 3.41 1.12 -0.78
C TYR A 141 4.09 1.97 0.28
N ASP A 142 4.36 3.21 0.03
CA ASP A 142 4.94 4.33 0.77
C ASP A 142 6.23 4.86 0.11
N GLY A 143 7.00 4.02 -0.58
CA GLY A 143 8.30 4.39 -1.17
C GLY A 143 9.36 4.67 -0.10
N HIS A 144 9.34 3.92 1.00
CA HIS A 144 10.23 4.14 2.13
C HIS A 144 11.64 3.61 1.81
N ARG A 145 12.54 4.48 1.36
CA ARG A 145 13.87 4.09 0.85
C ARG A 145 14.72 3.28 1.80
N MET A 146 14.61 3.52 3.13
CA MET A 146 15.28 2.68 4.14
C MET A 146 14.83 1.21 4.11
N ILE A 147 13.68 0.94 3.51
CA ILE A 147 13.16 -0.42 3.31
C ILE A 147 13.40 -0.86 1.88
N THR A 148 12.93 -0.09 0.90
CA THR A 148 12.93 -0.49 -0.50
C THR A 148 14.32 -0.77 -1.04
N ASP A 149 15.31 0.05 -0.66
CA ASP A 149 16.67 -0.01 -1.20
C ASP A 149 17.56 -1.00 -0.43
N THR A 150 17.15 -1.41 0.78
CA THR A 150 17.93 -2.35 1.63
C THR A 150 17.51 -3.80 1.49
N LEU A 151 16.32 -4.06 0.95
CA LEU A 151 15.87 -5.42 0.67
C LEU A 151 16.58 -6.00 -0.57
N TYR A 152 16.76 -7.31 -0.58
CA TYR A 152 17.28 -8.02 -1.76
C TYR A 152 16.32 -9.17 -2.13
N PRO A 153 15.77 -9.16 -3.37
CA PRO A 153 15.83 -8.07 -4.33
C PRO A 153 15.20 -6.80 -3.78
N THR A 154 15.52 -5.64 -4.37
CA THR A 154 14.93 -4.36 -3.98
C THR A 154 13.41 -4.38 -4.16
N LEU A 155 12.70 -3.72 -3.26
CA LEU A 155 11.23 -3.72 -3.26
C LEU A 155 10.69 -2.68 -4.24
N ALA A 156 9.86 -3.13 -5.20
CA ALA A 156 9.02 -2.22 -5.97
C ALA A 156 7.94 -1.63 -5.06
N SER A 157 7.79 -0.31 -5.03
CA SER A 157 6.84 0.36 -4.15
C SER A 157 6.22 1.59 -4.81
N ALA A 158 4.93 1.83 -4.53
CA ALA A 158 4.30 3.10 -4.87
C ALA A 158 4.76 4.17 -3.88
N GLU A 159 5.23 5.30 -4.39
CA GLU A 159 5.76 6.38 -3.56
C GLU A 159 4.63 7.26 -3.01
N LEU A 160 4.63 7.50 -1.70
CA LEU A 160 3.88 8.60 -1.09
C LEU A 160 4.69 9.89 -1.22
N PRO A 161 4.11 10.98 -1.78
CA PRO A 161 4.84 12.21 -2.04
C PRO A 161 4.98 13.05 -0.76
N TYR A 162 5.67 12.52 0.27
CA TYR A 162 5.80 13.16 1.59
C TYR A 162 6.30 14.59 1.54
N ALA A 163 7.32 14.85 0.71
CA ALA A 163 7.87 16.20 0.55
C ALA A 163 6.83 17.17 -0.04
N ALA A 164 6.11 16.75 -1.08
CA ALA A 164 5.05 17.57 -1.70
C ALA A 164 3.88 17.82 -0.74
N ILE A 165 3.50 16.82 0.05
CA ILE A 165 2.47 16.96 1.09
C ILE A 165 2.91 17.99 2.14
N GLY A 166 4.14 17.90 2.62
CA GLY A 166 4.70 18.85 3.60
C GLY A 166 4.77 20.27 3.06
N ILE A 167 5.28 20.46 1.84
CA ILE A 167 5.34 21.77 1.18
C ILE A 167 3.92 22.35 1.05
N ARG A 168 2.98 21.58 0.51
CA ARG A 168 1.61 22.05 0.30
C ARG A 168 0.88 22.37 1.60
N ALA A 169 1.07 21.57 2.64
CA ALA A 169 0.50 21.85 3.96
C ALA A 169 1.06 23.14 4.56
N THR A 170 2.36 23.39 4.39
CA THR A 170 3.01 24.64 4.84
C THR A 170 2.50 25.85 4.07
N GLU A 171 2.40 25.78 2.75
CA GLU A 171 1.86 26.85 1.92
C GLU A 171 0.44 27.22 2.34
N LEU A 172 -0.42 26.20 2.54
CA LEU A 172 -1.79 26.38 2.99
C LEU A 172 -1.85 27.05 4.36
N LEU A 173 -1.03 26.61 5.32
CA LEU A 173 -0.96 27.19 6.65
C LEU A 173 -0.51 28.66 6.61
N LEU A 174 0.51 28.98 5.82
CA LEU A 174 0.98 30.35 5.64
C LEU A 174 -0.09 31.22 5.00
N GLY A 175 -0.81 30.72 3.99
CA GLY A 175 -1.94 31.44 3.38
C GLY A 175 -3.04 31.74 4.40
N MET A 176 -3.36 30.80 5.26
CA MET A 176 -4.34 31.01 6.36
C MET A 176 -3.85 32.05 7.38
N ILE A 177 -2.57 32.08 7.69
CA ILE A 177 -1.98 33.07 8.61
C ILE A 177 -2.03 34.48 8.01
N ASN A 178 -1.71 34.58 6.73
CA ASN A 178 -1.63 35.85 6.01
C ASN A 178 -2.99 36.34 5.46
N GLY A 179 -4.05 35.55 5.62
CA GLY A 179 -5.38 35.90 5.12
C GLY A 179 -5.54 35.80 3.59
N THR A 180 -4.70 34.97 2.93
CA THR A 180 -4.71 34.75 1.47
C THR A 180 -5.22 33.36 1.07
N ALA A 181 -5.67 32.56 2.01
CA ALA A 181 -6.26 31.22 1.77
C ALA A 181 -7.68 31.14 2.32
#